data_5f52629f69d8a975720ef10365890389
#
_entry.id   5f52629f69d8a975720ef10365890389
#
_cell.length_a   1.000
_cell.length_b   1.000
_cell.length_c   1.000
_cell.angle_alpha   90.00
_cell.angle_beta   90.00
_cell.angle_gamma   90.00
#
_symmetry.space_group_name_H-M   'P 1'
#
loop_
_entity.id
_entity.type
_entity.pdbx_description
1 polymer ?
#
loop_
_entity_poly.entity_id
_entity_poly.type
_entity_poly.pdbx_seq_one_letter_code
_entity_poly.pdbx_strand_id
1 'polypeptide(L)'
;MSKSLLLINLGTPDKPTYFSVFKYLRQFLMDGRVININPILRYILVNFIICPTRSFSSAKIYKEVWDSKTGSPLLHNTKELTKKIKSRLPEYDVHFAMRYQNPSIEKVIDDILKKNPDELIILPLFPHYAAATTGSVYEEVSRILSKRWVVPKIKFINQFYDNDKFIDAWIDKASKFQIDTYDKIIFSYHGIPNSHVDNVYPDSMCADHNCEMEVTQDNKFCYKATTYETTKILANKLNIPE
;
A
#
# COMPACT_ATOMS: atom_id res chain seq x y z
N MET A 1 19.44 -3.60 -21.79
CA MET A 1 18.91 -2.59 -20.86
C MET A 1 18.68 -3.24 -19.52
N SER A 2 19.37 -2.75 -18.48
CA SER A 2 19.24 -3.25 -17.12
C SER A 2 17.99 -2.64 -16.46
N LYS A 3 17.10 -3.49 -15.93
CA LYS A 3 15.85 -3.05 -15.32
C LYS A 3 15.82 -3.44 -13.85
N SER A 4 15.47 -2.52 -12.99
CA SER A 4 15.22 -2.78 -11.58
C SER A 4 13.73 -2.67 -11.29
N LEU A 5 13.21 -3.58 -10.45
CA LEU A 5 11.84 -3.57 -9.96
C LEU A 5 11.87 -3.40 -8.44
N LEU A 6 11.26 -2.32 -7.95
CA LEU A 6 11.14 -2.03 -6.54
C LEU A 6 9.69 -2.21 -6.08
N LEU A 7 9.46 -3.24 -5.29
CA LEU A 7 8.20 -3.52 -4.61
C LEU A 7 8.14 -2.69 -3.33
N ILE A 8 7.08 -1.95 -3.08
CA ILE A 8 6.96 -1.13 -1.88
C ILE A 8 5.68 -1.48 -1.13
N ASN A 9 5.85 -1.88 0.14
CA ASN A 9 4.73 -2.12 1.04
C ASN A 9 4.67 -1.04 2.13
N LEU A 10 3.60 -1.03 2.92
CA LEU A 10 3.33 0.00 3.94
C LEU A 10 4.45 0.10 4.97
N GLY A 11 4.83 -1.02 5.52
CA GLY A 11 5.79 -1.09 6.61
C GLY A 11 5.21 -1.59 7.91
N THR A 12 6.08 -1.84 8.86
CA THR A 12 5.76 -2.45 10.15
C THR A 12 6.80 -2.03 11.18
N PRO A 13 6.49 -2.03 12.49
CA PRO A 13 7.52 -1.85 13.50
C PRO A 13 8.63 -2.90 13.39
N ASP A 14 9.86 -2.56 13.74
CA ASP A 14 10.98 -3.53 13.73
C ASP A 14 10.79 -4.64 14.79
N LYS A 15 10.08 -4.32 15.88
CA LYS A 15 9.75 -5.24 16.99
C LYS A 15 8.38 -4.88 17.57
N PRO A 16 7.66 -5.83 18.18
CA PRO A 16 6.38 -5.57 18.82
C PRO A 16 6.57 -4.97 20.23
N THR A 17 7.42 -3.95 20.36
CA THR A 17 7.73 -3.24 21.61
C THR A 17 7.23 -1.81 21.53
N TYR A 18 6.95 -1.21 22.70
CA TYR A 18 6.50 0.17 22.78
C TYR A 18 7.32 1.13 21.92
N PHE A 19 8.65 1.14 22.07
CA PHE A 19 9.51 2.09 21.36
C PHE A 19 9.55 1.87 19.85
N SER A 20 9.55 0.61 19.39
CA SER A 20 9.51 0.31 17.95
C SER A 20 8.16 0.69 17.33
N VAL A 21 7.07 0.43 18.06
CA VAL A 21 5.73 0.82 17.63
C VAL A 21 5.57 2.34 17.67
N PHE A 22 6.07 3.02 18.68
CA PHE A 22 6.09 4.48 18.73
C PHE A 22 6.80 5.08 17.51
N LYS A 23 7.99 4.59 17.19
CA LYS A 23 8.77 5.06 16.03
C LYS A 23 8.02 4.84 14.72
N TYR A 24 7.40 3.67 14.56
CA TYR A 24 6.58 3.35 13.39
C TYR A 24 5.35 4.26 13.30
N LEU A 25 4.55 4.34 14.37
CA LEU A 25 3.34 5.18 14.39
C LEU A 25 3.66 6.65 14.16
N ARG A 26 4.74 7.14 14.74
CA ARG A 26 5.19 8.51 14.53
C ARG A 26 5.50 8.79 13.06
N GLN A 27 6.26 7.92 12.41
CA GLN A 27 6.60 8.07 10.99
C GLN A 27 5.34 7.99 10.12
N PHE A 28 4.45 7.05 10.40
CA PHE A 28 3.20 6.83 9.67
C PHE A 28 2.23 8.02 9.82
N LEU A 29 1.97 8.45 11.04
CA LEU A 29 0.97 9.49 11.32
C LEU A 29 1.48 10.91 11.05
N MET A 30 2.80 11.12 10.97
CA MET A 30 3.38 12.38 10.53
C MET A 30 3.30 12.61 9.03
N ASP A 31 2.96 11.59 8.25
CA ASP A 31 2.72 11.73 6.81
C ASP A 31 1.47 12.58 6.55
N GLY A 32 1.63 13.64 5.75
CA GLY A 32 0.54 14.56 5.39
C GLY A 32 -0.55 13.91 4.56
N ARG A 33 -0.23 12.83 3.86
CA ARG A 33 -1.21 12.05 3.10
C ARG A 33 -1.99 11.07 3.96
N VAL A 34 -1.55 10.81 5.18
CA VAL A 34 -2.26 9.98 6.17
C VAL A 34 -3.14 10.85 7.07
N ILE A 35 -2.55 11.91 7.65
CA ILE A 35 -3.29 12.89 8.45
C ILE A 35 -3.20 14.25 7.76
N ASN A 36 -4.21 14.57 6.97
CA ASN A 36 -4.28 15.79 6.16
C ASN A 36 -4.79 16.99 6.98
N ILE A 37 -3.99 17.46 7.93
CA ILE A 37 -4.24 18.66 8.73
C ILE A 37 -3.00 19.56 8.73
N ASN A 38 -3.14 20.77 9.27
CA ASN A 38 -2.01 21.71 9.43
C ASN A 38 -0.78 20.99 10.01
N PRO A 39 0.42 21.16 9.45
CA PRO A 39 1.63 20.43 9.86
C PRO A 39 2.01 20.64 11.35
N ILE A 40 1.77 21.83 11.90
CA ILE A 40 2.07 22.13 13.31
C ILE A 40 1.09 21.39 14.22
N LEU A 41 -0.20 21.45 13.91
CA LEU A 41 -1.24 20.71 14.65
C LEU A 41 -1.00 19.21 14.57
N ARG A 42 -0.66 18.69 13.39
CA ARG A 42 -0.27 17.28 13.20
C ARG A 42 0.92 16.90 14.06
N TYR A 43 1.96 17.74 14.10
CA TYR A 43 3.14 17.50 14.94
C TYR A 43 2.78 17.39 16.42
N ILE A 44 1.98 18.32 16.94
CA ILE A 44 1.54 18.32 18.35
C ILE A 44 0.68 17.08 18.62
N LEU A 45 -0.34 16.85 17.82
CA LEU A 45 -1.28 15.75 17.97
C LEU A 45 -0.57 14.39 17.95
N VAL A 46 0.30 14.18 16.99
CA VAL A 46 0.98 12.88 16.80
C VAL A 46 2.02 12.63 17.89
N ASN A 47 2.88 13.61 18.19
CA ASN A 47 4.01 13.37 19.10
C ASN A 47 3.63 13.40 20.57
N PHE A 48 2.66 14.21 20.97
CA PHE A 48 2.33 14.41 22.39
C PHE A 48 1.03 13.74 22.83
N ILE A 49 0.14 13.37 21.89
CA ILE A 49 -1.14 12.76 22.24
C ILE A 49 -1.22 11.33 21.69
N ILE A 50 -1.18 11.13 20.36
CA ILE A 50 -1.47 9.82 19.77
C ILE A 50 -0.35 8.82 20.04
N CYS A 51 0.89 9.13 19.68
CA CYS A 51 1.98 8.16 19.81
C CYS A 51 2.24 7.72 21.24
N PRO A 52 2.27 8.61 22.26
CA PRO A 52 2.50 8.20 23.63
C PRO A 52 1.43 7.23 24.15
N THR A 53 0.17 7.48 23.82
CA THR A 53 -0.97 6.69 24.32
C THR A 53 -1.19 5.41 23.52
N ARG A 54 -1.24 5.51 22.18
CA ARG A 54 -1.56 4.37 21.30
C ARG A 54 -0.44 3.35 21.20
N SER A 55 0.82 3.72 21.42
CA SER A 55 1.92 2.77 21.30
C SER A 55 1.83 1.59 22.27
N PHE A 56 1.24 1.79 23.45
CA PHE A 56 1.03 0.70 24.42
C PHE A 56 0.02 -0.32 23.92
N SER A 57 -1.17 0.14 23.51
CA SER A 57 -2.24 -0.75 23.02
C SER A 57 -1.83 -1.40 21.69
N SER A 58 -1.24 -0.63 20.78
CA SER A 58 -0.77 -1.17 19.50
C SER A 58 0.35 -2.19 19.68
N ALA A 59 1.28 -2.01 20.64
CA ALA A 59 2.32 -3.00 20.90
C ALA A 59 1.76 -4.34 21.38
N LYS A 60 0.64 -4.35 22.12
CA LYS A 60 -0.07 -5.58 22.50
C LYS A 60 -0.64 -6.29 21.28
N ILE A 61 -1.35 -5.55 20.40
CA ILE A 61 -1.90 -6.09 19.16
C ILE A 61 -0.79 -6.65 18.26
N TYR A 62 0.32 -5.90 18.10
CA TYR A 62 1.47 -6.39 17.32
C TYR A 62 2.07 -7.68 17.90
N LYS A 63 2.08 -7.86 19.24
CA LYS A 63 2.54 -9.12 19.86
C LYS A 63 1.66 -10.30 19.52
N GLU A 64 0.35 -10.12 19.41
CA GLU A 64 -0.62 -11.19 19.07
C GLU A 64 -0.44 -11.71 17.64
N VAL A 65 -0.09 -10.81 16.69
CA VAL A 65 0.12 -11.17 15.28
C VAL A 65 1.57 -11.48 14.95
N TRP A 66 2.49 -11.32 15.92
CA TRP A 66 3.93 -11.47 15.69
C TRP A 66 4.35 -12.92 15.74
N ASP A 67 4.88 -13.43 14.63
CA ASP A 67 5.41 -14.78 14.61
C ASP A 67 6.80 -14.85 15.28
N SER A 68 7.00 -15.84 16.13
CA SER A 68 8.23 -16.00 16.92
C SER A 68 9.48 -16.30 16.07
N LYS A 69 9.31 -16.89 14.88
CA LYS A 69 10.40 -17.29 13.98
C LYS A 69 10.60 -16.29 12.85
N THR A 70 9.52 -15.79 12.28
CA THR A 70 9.55 -14.95 11.06
C THR A 70 9.34 -13.46 11.34
N GLY A 71 8.88 -13.11 12.54
CA GLY A 71 8.64 -11.74 12.94
C GLY A 71 7.31 -11.17 12.41
N SER A 72 7.35 -9.96 11.86
CA SER A 72 6.16 -9.34 11.26
C SER A 72 5.68 -10.12 10.04
N PRO A 73 4.41 -10.59 10.01
CA PRO A 73 3.83 -11.28 8.85
C PRO A 73 3.89 -10.44 7.57
N LEU A 74 3.67 -9.11 7.67
CA LEU A 74 3.76 -8.21 6.53
C LEU A 74 5.17 -8.22 5.91
N LEU A 75 6.20 -8.09 6.74
CA LEU A 75 7.59 -8.10 6.29
C LEU A 75 7.97 -9.46 5.72
N HIS A 76 7.60 -10.54 6.41
CA HIS A 76 7.86 -11.91 5.96
C HIS A 76 7.23 -12.18 4.59
N ASN A 77 5.93 -11.92 4.44
CA ASN A 77 5.21 -12.15 3.19
C ASN A 77 5.76 -11.29 2.05
N THR A 78 6.16 -10.04 2.33
CA THR A 78 6.79 -9.18 1.32
C THR A 78 8.12 -9.75 0.84
N LYS A 79 8.94 -10.28 1.76
CA LYS A 79 10.21 -10.96 1.41
C LYS A 79 9.97 -12.19 0.55
N GLU A 80 9.01 -13.04 0.94
CA GLU A 80 8.69 -14.25 0.18
C GLU A 80 8.12 -13.94 -1.20
N LEU A 81 7.24 -12.93 -1.31
CA LEU A 81 6.76 -12.44 -2.60
C LEU A 81 7.93 -11.97 -3.48
N THR A 82 8.85 -11.19 -2.90
CA THR A 82 10.03 -10.69 -3.63
C THR A 82 10.90 -11.83 -4.17
N LYS A 83 11.14 -12.87 -3.36
CA LYS A 83 11.89 -14.06 -3.80
C LYS A 83 11.19 -14.77 -4.97
N LYS A 84 9.86 -14.94 -4.87
CA LYS A 84 9.06 -15.58 -5.94
C LYS A 84 9.07 -14.76 -7.23
N ILE A 85 8.97 -13.43 -7.14
CA ILE A 85 9.05 -12.56 -8.32
C ILE A 85 10.44 -12.64 -8.93
N LYS A 86 11.49 -12.56 -8.12
CA LYS A 86 12.87 -12.66 -8.58
C LYS A 86 13.15 -13.97 -9.33
N SER A 87 12.60 -15.09 -8.86
CA SER A 87 12.76 -16.38 -9.56
C SER A 87 11.98 -16.48 -10.87
N ARG A 88 10.89 -15.70 -11.02
CA ARG A 88 10.04 -15.71 -12.23
C ARG A 88 10.42 -14.65 -13.25
N LEU A 89 11.11 -13.60 -12.83
CA LEU A 89 11.54 -12.48 -13.66
C LEU A 89 13.07 -12.28 -13.53
N PRO A 90 13.88 -13.25 -13.99
CA PRO A 90 15.35 -13.21 -13.83
C PRO A 90 16.00 -12.03 -14.57
N GLU A 91 15.32 -11.44 -15.55
CA GLU A 91 15.76 -10.27 -16.29
C GLU A 91 15.64 -8.96 -15.50
N TYR A 92 14.96 -8.98 -14.35
CA TYR A 92 14.81 -7.83 -13.46
C TYR A 92 15.68 -7.99 -12.21
N ASP A 93 16.34 -6.90 -11.81
CA ASP A 93 16.93 -6.81 -10.46
C ASP A 93 15.84 -6.41 -9.46
N VAL A 94 15.25 -7.41 -8.77
CA VAL A 94 14.05 -7.22 -7.92
C VAL A 94 14.44 -6.91 -6.49
N HIS A 95 13.87 -5.84 -5.96
CA HIS A 95 14.06 -5.35 -4.59
C HIS A 95 12.73 -5.10 -3.91
N PHE A 96 12.73 -4.98 -2.57
CA PHE A 96 11.58 -4.48 -1.84
C PHE A 96 11.99 -3.41 -0.83
N ALA A 97 11.08 -2.52 -0.51
CA ALA A 97 11.22 -1.52 0.54
C ALA A 97 9.91 -1.36 1.31
N MET A 98 10.00 -0.72 2.47
CA MET A 98 8.85 -0.31 3.26
C MET A 98 8.70 1.21 3.23
N ARG A 99 7.45 1.69 3.07
CA ARG A 99 7.17 3.12 3.13
C ARG A 99 7.53 3.69 4.50
N TYR A 100 7.26 2.91 5.55
CA TYR A 100 7.61 3.26 6.92
C TYR A 100 8.48 2.17 7.54
N GLN A 101 9.56 2.60 8.22
CA GLN A 101 10.60 1.77 8.85
C GLN A 101 11.48 1.04 7.82
N ASN A 102 11.80 -0.23 8.05
CA ASN A 102 12.89 -0.93 7.37
C ASN A 102 12.44 -2.13 6.52
N PRO A 103 13.12 -2.36 5.37
CA PRO A 103 14.14 -1.50 4.74
C PRO A 103 13.51 -0.24 4.16
N SER A 104 14.12 0.93 4.40
CA SER A 104 13.58 2.20 3.93
C SER A 104 13.69 2.35 2.41
N ILE A 105 12.76 3.09 1.80
CA ILE A 105 12.78 3.38 0.36
C ILE A 105 14.10 4.04 -0.04
N GLU A 106 14.58 5.01 0.74
CA GLU A 106 15.79 5.76 0.45
C GLU A 106 17.02 4.83 0.36
N LYS A 107 17.22 3.98 1.38
CA LYS A 107 18.32 3.02 1.37
C LYS A 107 18.28 2.09 0.17
N VAL A 108 17.09 1.54 -0.14
CA VAL A 108 16.96 0.57 -1.24
C VAL A 108 17.15 1.24 -2.60
N ILE A 109 16.62 2.47 -2.79
CA ILE A 109 16.87 3.24 -4.02
C ILE A 109 18.37 3.53 -4.18
N ASP A 110 19.06 3.92 -3.11
CA ASP A 110 20.51 4.16 -3.18
C ASP A 110 21.30 2.91 -3.59
N ASP A 111 20.92 1.75 -3.06
CA ASP A 111 21.56 0.48 -3.44
C ASP A 111 21.24 0.07 -4.89
N ILE A 112 20.06 0.38 -5.39
CA ILE A 112 19.66 0.19 -6.80
C ILE A 112 20.49 1.12 -7.70
N LEU A 113 20.54 2.41 -7.37
CA LEU A 113 21.22 3.41 -8.20
C LEU A 113 22.73 3.20 -8.32
N LYS A 114 23.40 2.56 -7.33
CA LYS A 114 24.81 2.14 -7.43
C LYS A 114 25.07 1.19 -8.60
N LYS A 115 24.05 0.45 -9.04
CA LYS A 115 24.11 -0.48 -10.18
C LYS A 115 23.85 0.18 -11.53
N ASN A 116 23.52 1.47 -11.53
CA ASN A 116 23.25 2.30 -12.71
C ASN A 116 22.22 1.66 -13.68
N PRO A 117 20.97 1.36 -13.24
CA PRO A 117 19.97 0.75 -14.10
C PRO A 117 19.46 1.74 -15.16
N ASP A 118 19.09 1.22 -16.33
CA ASP A 118 18.45 2.01 -17.39
C ASP A 118 17.02 2.41 -17.01
N GLU A 119 16.32 1.54 -16.29
CA GLU A 119 14.93 1.74 -15.88
C GLU A 119 14.71 1.25 -14.44
N LEU A 120 13.98 2.05 -13.65
CA LEU A 120 13.50 1.68 -12.32
C LEU A 120 11.97 1.67 -12.33
N ILE A 121 11.40 0.49 -12.11
CA ILE A 121 9.94 0.30 -12.00
C ILE A 121 9.58 0.30 -10.52
N ILE A 122 8.65 1.16 -10.14
CA ILE A 122 8.11 1.27 -8.78
C ILE A 122 6.72 0.62 -8.75
N LEU A 123 6.56 -0.40 -7.92
CA LEU A 123 5.30 -1.11 -7.72
C LEU A 123 4.90 -1.06 -6.23
N PRO A 124 4.05 -0.10 -5.84
CA PRO A 124 3.39 -0.16 -4.54
C PRO A 124 2.48 -1.38 -4.47
N LEU A 125 2.56 -2.15 -3.38
CA LEU A 125 1.79 -3.39 -3.21
C LEU A 125 0.37 -3.10 -2.67
N PHE A 126 -0.28 -2.09 -3.24
CA PHE A 126 -1.66 -1.71 -2.96
C PHE A 126 -2.47 -1.79 -4.24
N PRO A 127 -3.47 -2.69 -4.33
CA PRO A 127 -4.23 -2.87 -5.57
C PRO A 127 -4.98 -1.61 -6.00
N HIS A 128 -5.58 -0.91 -5.03
CA HIS A 128 -6.36 0.31 -5.22
C HIS A 128 -5.51 1.53 -4.90
N TYR A 129 -5.66 2.58 -5.69
CA TYR A 129 -5.04 3.86 -5.36
C TYR A 129 -5.68 4.47 -4.12
N ALA A 130 -4.84 4.94 -3.20
CA ALA A 130 -5.25 5.84 -2.12
C ALA A 130 -4.12 6.83 -1.84
N ALA A 131 -4.47 8.06 -1.46
CA ALA A 131 -3.48 9.09 -1.14
C ALA A 131 -2.52 8.64 -0.03
N ALA A 132 -3.04 8.00 1.01
CA ALA A 132 -2.29 7.51 2.17
C ALA A 132 -1.39 6.30 1.89
N THR A 133 -1.54 5.64 0.74
CA THR A 133 -0.75 4.45 0.35
C THR A 133 0.07 4.73 -0.90
N THR A 134 -0.49 4.52 -2.08
CA THR A 134 0.21 4.74 -3.37
C THR A 134 0.68 6.19 -3.52
N GLY A 135 -0.15 7.17 -3.16
CA GLY A 135 0.22 8.58 -3.21
C GLY A 135 1.38 8.93 -2.27
N SER A 136 1.38 8.38 -1.06
CA SER A 136 2.47 8.54 -0.09
C SER A 136 3.79 7.92 -0.57
N VAL A 137 3.73 6.74 -1.20
CA VAL A 137 4.90 6.10 -1.82
C VAL A 137 5.44 6.95 -2.96
N TYR A 138 4.57 7.45 -3.83
CA TYR A 138 4.95 8.33 -4.94
C TYR A 138 5.69 9.58 -4.46
N GLU A 139 5.13 10.26 -3.45
CA GLU A 139 5.73 11.46 -2.86
C GLU A 139 7.13 11.17 -2.28
N GLU A 140 7.28 10.10 -1.52
CA GLU A 140 8.56 9.73 -0.91
C GLU A 140 9.60 9.36 -1.97
N VAL A 141 9.25 8.55 -2.96
CA VAL A 141 10.15 8.20 -4.08
C VAL A 141 10.59 9.46 -4.83
N SER A 142 9.64 10.36 -5.15
CA SER A 142 9.94 11.61 -5.85
C SER A 142 10.86 12.52 -5.01
N ARG A 143 10.59 12.63 -3.70
CA ARG A 143 11.44 13.39 -2.76
C ARG A 143 12.88 12.85 -2.69
N ILE A 144 13.05 11.54 -2.75
CA ILE A 144 14.36 10.89 -2.75
C ILE A 144 15.08 11.15 -4.08
N LEU A 145 14.41 10.90 -5.20
CA LEU A 145 14.98 11.02 -6.53
C LEU A 145 15.33 12.46 -6.89
N SER A 146 14.54 13.44 -6.45
CA SER A 146 14.82 14.88 -6.70
C SER A 146 16.15 15.36 -6.12
N LYS A 147 16.76 14.62 -5.20
CA LYS A 147 18.07 14.90 -4.61
C LYS A 147 19.22 14.22 -5.34
N ARG A 148 18.96 13.45 -6.39
CA ARG A 148 20.00 12.72 -7.15
C ARG A 148 20.34 13.45 -8.42
N TRP A 149 21.64 13.52 -8.75
CA TRP A 149 22.13 14.15 -9.98
C TRP A 149 21.76 13.37 -11.23
N VAL A 150 21.69 12.02 -11.11
CA VAL A 150 21.33 11.15 -12.21
C VAL A 150 20.15 10.28 -11.76
N VAL A 151 19.11 10.26 -12.58
CA VAL A 151 17.89 9.48 -12.33
C VAL A 151 17.62 8.63 -13.57
N PRO A 152 17.49 7.31 -13.44
CA PRO A 152 17.11 6.44 -14.55
C PRO A 152 15.68 6.74 -15.01
N LYS A 153 15.27 6.14 -16.12
CA LYS A 153 13.86 6.17 -16.52
C LYS A 153 13.00 5.57 -15.41
N ILE A 154 12.00 6.31 -14.93
CA ILE A 154 11.09 5.85 -13.88
C ILE A 154 9.75 5.44 -14.49
N LYS A 155 9.31 4.22 -14.16
CA LYS A 155 7.95 3.74 -14.44
C LYS A 155 7.24 3.51 -13.11
N PHE A 156 6.09 4.14 -12.93
CA PHE A 156 5.29 4.01 -11.73
C PHE A 156 3.99 3.26 -12.01
N ILE A 157 3.68 2.23 -11.23
CA ILE A 157 2.42 1.47 -11.33
C ILE A 157 1.50 1.96 -10.22
N ASN A 158 0.44 2.67 -10.59
CA ASN A 158 -0.43 3.34 -9.63
C ASN A 158 -1.43 2.40 -8.96
N GLN A 159 -1.96 1.42 -9.70
CA GLN A 159 -3.00 0.49 -9.25
C GLN A 159 -3.07 -0.72 -10.16
N PHE A 160 -3.68 -1.80 -9.68
CA PHE A 160 -3.86 -3.06 -10.41
C PHE A 160 -5.09 -3.85 -9.89
N TYR A 161 -6.09 -3.13 -9.37
CA TYR A 161 -7.29 -3.69 -8.73
C TYR A 161 -8.16 -4.54 -9.67
N ASP A 162 -8.10 -4.28 -10.97
CA ASP A 162 -8.84 -4.94 -12.05
C ASP A 162 -7.96 -5.90 -12.88
N ASN A 163 -6.69 -6.09 -12.49
CA ASN A 163 -5.79 -6.98 -13.20
C ASN A 163 -6.26 -8.44 -13.09
N ASP A 164 -6.44 -9.14 -14.22
CA ASP A 164 -6.95 -10.52 -14.25
C ASP A 164 -6.18 -11.46 -13.32
N LYS A 165 -4.86 -11.39 -13.27
CA LYS A 165 -4.05 -12.27 -12.41
C LYS A 165 -4.20 -11.96 -10.94
N PHE A 166 -4.45 -10.71 -10.58
CA PHE A 166 -4.79 -10.33 -9.22
C PHE A 166 -6.17 -10.88 -8.84
N ILE A 167 -7.14 -10.74 -9.71
CA ILE A 167 -8.50 -11.29 -9.52
C ILE A 167 -8.47 -12.83 -9.45
N ASP A 168 -7.75 -13.49 -10.37
CA ASP A 168 -7.62 -14.96 -10.40
C ASP A 168 -7.02 -15.48 -9.07
N ALA A 169 -6.07 -14.76 -8.47
CA ALA A 169 -5.50 -15.14 -7.16
C ALA A 169 -6.52 -15.09 -6.02
N TRP A 170 -7.50 -14.18 -6.08
CA TRP A 170 -8.62 -14.17 -5.14
C TRP A 170 -9.58 -15.34 -5.39
N ILE A 171 -9.89 -15.62 -6.66
CA ILE A 171 -10.73 -16.76 -7.04
C ILE A 171 -10.11 -18.08 -6.56
N ASP A 172 -8.81 -18.31 -6.82
CA ASP A 172 -8.08 -19.48 -6.34
C ASP A 172 -8.13 -19.63 -4.80
N LYS A 173 -8.10 -18.50 -4.09
CA LYS A 173 -8.22 -18.52 -2.64
C LYS A 173 -9.64 -18.81 -2.18
N ALA A 174 -10.63 -18.25 -2.84
CA ALA A 174 -12.04 -18.43 -2.54
C ALA A 174 -12.50 -19.87 -2.85
N SER A 175 -11.96 -20.51 -3.90
CA SER A 175 -12.31 -21.88 -4.29
C SER A 175 -11.98 -22.96 -3.22
N LYS A 176 -11.17 -22.60 -2.22
CA LYS A 176 -10.88 -23.48 -1.07
C LYS A 176 -12.01 -23.53 -0.04
N PHE A 177 -13.02 -22.70 -0.19
CA PHE A 177 -14.19 -22.59 0.67
C PHE A 177 -15.44 -22.96 -0.12
N GLN A 178 -16.40 -23.59 0.54
CA GLN A 178 -17.71 -23.90 -0.05
C GLN A 178 -18.59 -22.65 0.01
N ILE A 179 -18.36 -21.70 -0.89
CA ILE A 179 -18.99 -20.37 -0.86
C ILE A 179 -20.51 -20.48 -0.86
N ASP A 180 -21.07 -21.42 -1.61
CA ASP A 180 -22.52 -21.65 -1.76
C ASP A 180 -23.22 -22.07 -0.47
N THR A 181 -22.47 -22.41 0.58
CA THR A 181 -23.02 -22.83 1.88
C THR A 181 -23.20 -21.67 2.86
N TYR A 182 -22.75 -20.47 2.51
CA TYR A 182 -22.88 -19.29 3.37
C TYR A 182 -24.11 -18.47 3.01
N ASP A 183 -24.85 -18.04 4.02
CA ASP A 183 -26.03 -17.17 3.84
C ASP A 183 -25.67 -15.80 3.30
N LYS A 184 -24.46 -15.30 3.61
CA LYS A 184 -23.95 -13.99 3.17
C LYS A 184 -22.47 -14.01 2.96
N ILE A 185 -22.04 -13.29 1.92
CA ILE A 185 -20.62 -13.02 1.63
C ILE A 185 -20.38 -11.52 1.80
N ILE A 186 -19.39 -11.16 2.61
CA ILE A 186 -19.07 -9.77 2.92
C ILE A 186 -17.73 -9.42 2.30
N PHE A 187 -17.73 -8.44 1.39
CA PHE A 187 -16.52 -7.82 0.87
C PHE A 187 -16.13 -6.66 1.79
N SER A 188 -14.98 -6.77 2.45
CA SER A 188 -14.52 -5.79 3.42
C SER A 188 -13.28 -5.05 2.91
N TYR A 189 -13.34 -3.73 2.91
CA TYR A 189 -12.26 -2.84 2.53
C TYR A 189 -11.90 -1.90 3.67
N HIS A 190 -10.69 -1.32 3.61
CA HIS A 190 -10.26 -0.36 4.60
C HIS A 190 -11.03 0.97 4.44
N GLY A 191 -11.60 1.51 5.52
CA GLY A 191 -12.23 2.82 5.51
C GLY A 191 -11.21 3.95 5.41
N ILE A 192 -11.44 4.93 4.53
CA ILE A 192 -10.62 6.13 4.40
C ILE A 192 -11.43 7.39 4.74
N PRO A 193 -10.80 8.48 5.18
CA PRO A 193 -11.49 9.75 5.40
C PRO A 193 -12.16 10.28 4.13
N ASN A 194 -13.34 10.89 4.23
CA ASN A 194 -14.03 11.49 3.09
C ASN A 194 -13.16 12.51 2.35
N SER A 195 -12.37 13.31 3.08
CA SER A 195 -11.42 14.25 2.47
C SER A 195 -10.40 13.61 1.53
N HIS A 196 -10.07 12.32 1.72
CA HIS A 196 -9.19 11.58 0.81
C HIS A 196 -9.92 11.21 -0.49
N VAL A 197 -11.25 11.07 -0.45
CA VAL A 197 -12.08 10.86 -1.64
C VAL A 197 -12.25 12.19 -2.38
N ASP A 198 -12.61 13.25 -1.65
CA ASP A 198 -12.79 14.58 -2.21
C ASP A 198 -11.56 15.09 -2.94
N ASN A 199 -10.37 14.95 -2.32
CA ASN A 199 -9.09 15.41 -2.89
C ASN A 199 -8.62 14.62 -4.14
N VAL A 200 -9.35 13.61 -4.60
CA VAL A 200 -9.09 12.98 -5.90
C VAL A 200 -9.51 13.90 -7.04
N TYR A 201 -10.49 14.76 -6.80
CA TYR A 201 -11.04 15.67 -7.81
C TYR A 201 -10.39 17.05 -7.76
N PRO A 202 -10.25 17.74 -8.90
CA PRO A 202 -9.57 19.04 -8.98
C PRO A 202 -10.15 20.13 -8.09
N ASP A 203 -11.47 20.12 -7.89
CA ASP A 203 -12.20 21.05 -7.03
C ASP A 203 -12.27 20.60 -5.57
N SER A 204 -11.65 19.46 -5.24
CA SER A 204 -11.68 18.81 -3.93
C SER A 204 -13.10 18.53 -3.41
N MET A 205 -14.04 18.30 -4.33
CA MET A 205 -15.43 17.94 -4.01
C MET A 205 -15.84 16.67 -4.77
N CYS A 206 -16.24 15.64 -4.03
CA CYS A 206 -16.85 14.46 -4.61
C CYS A 206 -18.33 14.76 -4.95
N ALA A 207 -18.64 14.82 -6.24
CA ALA A 207 -20.00 15.04 -6.72
C ALA A 207 -20.83 13.74 -6.84
N ASP A 208 -20.38 12.66 -6.20
CA ASP A 208 -20.96 11.32 -6.32
C ASP A 208 -21.17 10.89 -7.78
N HIS A 209 -20.04 10.55 -8.43
CA HIS A 209 -19.98 10.19 -9.87
C HIS A 209 -20.55 8.79 -10.15
N ASN A 210 -21.57 8.35 -9.47
CA ASN A 210 -22.16 7.01 -9.61
C ASN A 210 -21.13 5.89 -9.36
N CYS A 211 -20.26 6.13 -8.39
CA CYS A 211 -19.05 5.32 -8.13
C CYS A 211 -19.34 3.84 -7.79
N GLU A 212 -20.58 3.54 -7.40
CA GLU A 212 -21.05 2.18 -7.11
C GLU A 212 -21.38 1.41 -8.38
N MET A 213 -21.64 2.11 -9.47
CA MET A 213 -22.09 1.50 -10.73
C MET A 213 -20.94 1.29 -11.71
N GLU A 214 -20.03 2.26 -11.84
CA GLU A 214 -18.98 2.17 -12.85
C GLU A 214 -17.72 2.98 -12.50
N VAL A 215 -16.59 2.56 -13.07
CA VAL A 215 -15.35 3.33 -13.08
C VAL A 215 -15.26 4.07 -14.40
N THR A 216 -15.14 5.41 -14.34
CA THR A 216 -15.00 6.31 -15.47
C THR A 216 -13.62 6.97 -15.48
N GLN A 217 -13.34 7.82 -16.47
CA GLN A 217 -12.10 8.60 -16.48
C GLN A 217 -12.01 9.57 -15.30
N ASP A 218 -13.15 10.06 -14.78
CA ASP A 218 -13.20 11.05 -13.73
C ASP A 218 -12.96 10.41 -12.34
N ASN A 219 -13.43 9.17 -12.12
CA ASN A 219 -13.34 8.49 -10.82
C ASN A 219 -12.30 7.34 -10.78
N LYS A 220 -11.51 7.11 -11.83
CA LYS A 220 -10.56 5.99 -11.93
C LYS A 220 -9.50 5.90 -10.83
N PHE A 221 -9.23 6.99 -10.12
CA PHE A 221 -8.35 7.02 -8.96
C PHE A 221 -9.11 7.14 -7.63
N CYS A 222 -10.45 7.12 -7.67
CA CYS A 222 -11.26 7.11 -6.48
C CYS A 222 -11.23 5.74 -5.83
N TYR A 223 -10.82 5.69 -4.55
CA TYR A 223 -10.75 4.44 -3.79
C TYR A 223 -12.12 3.76 -3.69
N LYS A 224 -13.21 4.54 -3.44
CA LYS A 224 -14.59 4.02 -3.39
C LYS A 224 -14.94 3.33 -4.72
N ALA A 225 -14.81 4.02 -5.86
CA ALA A 225 -15.15 3.47 -7.17
C ALA A 225 -14.39 2.17 -7.49
N THR A 226 -13.07 2.16 -7.28
CA THR A 226 -12.23 1.00 -7.60
C THR A 226 -12.45 -0.19 -6.68
N THR A 227 -12.86 0.02 -5.40
CA THR A 227 -13.24 -1.09 -4.51
C THR A 227 -14.57 -1.70 -4.91
N TYR A 228 -15.56 -0.91 -5.30
CA TYR A 228 -16.82 -1.42 -5.86
C TYR A 228 -16.59 -2.22 -7.14
N GLU A 229 -15.75 -1.72 -8.03
CA GLU A 229 -15.42 -2.43 -9.27
C GLU A 229 -14.75 -3.79 -9.00
N THR A 230 -13.76 -3.85 -8.09
CA THR A 230 -13.17 -5.12 -7.67
C THR A 230 -14.22 -6.08 -7.11
N THR A 231 -15.16 -5.57 -6.30
CA THR A 231 -16.26 -6.37 -5.73
C THR A 231 -17.13 -6.96 -6.83
N LYS A 232 -17.54 -6.16 -7.82
CA LYS A 232 -18.34 -6.63 -8.96
C LYS A 232 -17.62 -7.71 -9.76
N ILE A 233 -16.36 -7.47 -10.10
CA ILE A 233 -15.56 -8.45 -10.84
C ILE A 233 -15.48 -9.78 -10.08
N LEU A 234 -15.22 -9.73 -8.76
CA LEU A 234 -15.13 -10.93 -7.93
C LEU A 234 -16.48 -11.60 -7.77
N ALA A 235 -17.56 -10.86 -7.50
CA ALA A 235 -18.91 -11.39 -7.35
C ALA A 235 -19.35 -12.11 -8.64
N ASN A 236 -19.16 -11.48 -9.79
CA ASN A 236 -19.48 -12.08 -11.08
C ASN A 236 -18.69 -13.38 -11.34
N LYS A 237 -17.37 -13.37 -11.12
CA LYS A 237 -16.53 -14.56 -11.33
C LYS A 237 -16.81 -15.70 -10.33
N LEU A 238 -17.31 -15.38 -9.15
CA LEU A 238 -17.69 -16.34 -8.11
C LEU A 238 -19.17 -16.75 -8.16
N ASN A 239 -19.95 -16.21 -9.11
CA ASN A 239 -21.41 -16.41 -9.23
C ASN A 239 -22.17 -16.05 -7.95
N ILE A 240 -21.71 -15.01 -7.22
CA ILE A 240 -22.37 -14.50 -6.02
C ILE A 240 -23.53 -13.60 -6.51
N PRO A 241 -24.79 -13.86 -6.11
CA PRO A 241 -25.92 -12.99 -6.44
C PRO A 241 -25.77 -11.61 -5.81
N GLU A 242 -26.36 -10.58 -6.46
CA GLU A 242 -26.40 -9.22 -5.95
C GLU A 242 -27.19 -9.08 -4.65
#